data_33fe6cc0d3708c424e196aed9ff6659d
#
_entry.id   33fe6cc0d3708c424e196aed9ff6659d
#
_cell.length_a   1.000
_cell.length_b   1.000
_cell.length_c   1.000
_cell.angle_alpha   90.00
_cell.angle_beta   90.00
_cell.angle_gamma   90.00
#
_symmetry.space_group_name_H-M   'P 1'
#
loop_
_entity.id
_entity.type
_entity.pdbx_description
1 polymer ?
#
loop_
_entity_poly.entity_id
_entity_poly.type
_entity_poly.pdbx_seq_one_letter_code
_entity_poly.pdbx_strand_id
1 'polypeptide(L)'
;MGKLDNKVALITGGVSGLGRSTARRFIEEGASVVIADIDSQKGKSAEEELSTLGGDVAFLEIDVTDEASQARVFQETIERFAKLDVVLAAAGISSASYVSGQINERSEDPESNFLFNKSVEDWRRVLEVNLTGVMITNQLAVKSMIELEIKGSIINIASIAGRRPLPGATDYCVSKSGVIMLTHSLSAEVCGRGIRVNAIGPGFIETPMTASXX
;
A
#
# COMPACT_ATOMS: atom_id res chain seq x y z
N MET A 1 -27.38 -4.48 -1.25
CA MET A 1 -26.67 -3.53 -0.40
C MET A 1 -25.32 -4.14 -0.08
N GLY A 2 -24.27 -3.47 -0.50
CA GLY A 2 -22.91 -3.97 -0.33
C GLY A 2 -22.38 -3.71 1.08
N LYS A 3 -21.33 -4.41 1.44
CA LYS A 3 -20.70 -4.25 2.78
C LYS A 3 -20.07 -2.88 2.98
N LEU A 4 -19.77 -2.16 1.90
CA LEU A 4 -19.10 -0.87 1.93
C LEU A 4 -19.96 0.26 1.36
N ASP A 5 -21.30 0.05 1.30
CA ASP A 5 -22.21 1.10 0.83
C ASP A 5 -21.96 2.41 1.59
N ASN A 6 -21.83 3.49 0.83
CA ASN A 6 -21.59 4.84 1.35
C ASN A 6 -20.25 4.99 2.10
N LYS A 7 -19.28 4.09 1.85
CA LYS A 7 -17.91 4.23 2.40
C LYS A 7 -17.00 4.84 1.34
N VAL A 8 -16.01 5.59 1.79
CA VAL A 8 -14.95 6.15 0.95
C VAL A 8 -13.63 5.51 1.33
N ALA A 9 -12.93 4.99 0.33
CA ALA A 9 -11.64 4.32 0.53
C ALA A 9 -10.55 5.00 -0.30
N LEU A 10 -9.39 5.20 0.31
CA LEU A 10 -8.16 5.63 -0.38
C LEU A 10 -7.18 4.45 -0.39
N ILE A 11 -6.64 4.13 -1.55
CA ILE A 11 -5.74 2.98 -1.74
C ILE A 11 -4.45 3.45 -2.40
N THR A 12 -3.31 3.45 -1.67
CA THR A 12 -2.00 3.70 -2.28
C THR A 12 -1.50 2.42 -2.94
N GLY A 13 -0.77 2.54 -4.06
CA GLY A 13 -0.43 1.37 -4.88
C GLY A 13 -1.66 0.77 -5.55
N GLY A 14 -2.62 1.62 -5.90
CA GLY A 14 -3.95 1.20 -6.31
C GLY A 14 -4.09 0.78 -7.78
N VAL A 15 -3.04 0.92 -8.59
CA VAL A 15 -3.15 0.64 -10.03
C VAL A 15 -2.73 -0.77 -10.42
N SER A 16 -2.20 -1.54 -9.49
CA SER A 16 -1.74 -2.90 -9.80
C SER A 16 -1.91 -3.85 -8.61
N GLY A 17 -1.73 -5.13 -8.86
CA GLY A 17 -1.64 -6.16 -7.82
C GLY A 17 -2.77 -6.14 -6.80
N LEU A 18 -2.36 -6.22 -5.53
CA LEU A 18 -3.31 -6.28 -4.40
C LEU A 18 -4.14 -5.00 -4.26
N GLY A 19 -3.51 -3.83 -4.49
CA GLY A 19 -4.22 -2.55 -4.39
C GLY A 19 -5.36 -2.48 -5.41
N ARG A 20 -5.08 -2.80 -6.67
CA ARG A 20 -6.10 -2.78 -7.73
C ARG A 20 -7.20 -3.81 -7.50
N SER A 21 -6.83 -5.03 -7.09
CA SER A 21 -7.82 -6.07 -6.81
C SER A 21 -8.74 -5.66 -5.65
N THR A 22 -8.15 -4.99 -4.64
CA THR A 22 -8.94 -4.46 -3.51
C THR A 22 -9.84 -3.32 -3.96
N ALA A 23 -9.34 -2.41 -4.80
CA ALA A 23 -10.16 -1.32 -5.35
C ALA A 23 -11.40 -1.88 -6.07
N ARG A 24 -11.19 -2.84 -6.97
CA ARG A 24 -12.29 -3.53 -7.66
C ARG A 24 -13.31 -4.08 -6.66
N ARG A 25 -12.81 -4.85 -5.68
CA ARG A 25 -13.70 -5.47 -4.69
C ARG A 25 -14.46 -4.44 -3.85
N PHE A 26 -13.82 -3.34 -3.48
CA PHE A 26 -14.46 -2.28 -2.70
C PHE A 26 -15.58 -1.61 -3.48
N ILE A 27 -15.36 -1.36 -4.79
CA ILE A 27 -16.38 -0.80 -5.68
C ILE A 27 -17.57 -1.77 -5.77
N GLU A 28 -17.32 -3.06 -5.99
CA GLU A 28 -18.36 -4.10 -6.05
C GLU A 28 -19.17 -4.17 -4.75
N GLU A 29 -18.59 -3.77 -3.62
CA GLU A 29 -19.24 -3.73 -2.31
C GLU A 29 -19.87 -2.35 -1.99
N GLY A 30 -19.87 -1.43 -2.96
CA GLY A 30 -20.58 -0.15 -2.84
C GLY A 30 -19.76 1.04 -2.37
N ALA A 31 -18.43 0.91 -2.27
CA ALA A 31 -17.59 2.04 -1.87
C ALA A 31 -17.31 2.99 -3.03
N SER A 32 -17.10 4.28 -2.71
CA SER A 32 -16.37 5.21 -3.58
C SER A 32 -14.88 5.01 -3.32
N VAL A 33 -14.06 4.99 -4.36
CA VAL A 33 -12.66 4.61 -4.21
C VAL A 33 -11.73 5.61 -4.90
N VAL A 34 -10.73 6.09 -4.15
CA VAL A 34 -9.59 6.79 -4.75
C VAL A 34 -8.45 5.78 -4.85
N ILE A 35 -7.98 5.54 -6.07
CA ILE A 35 -6.75 4.80 -6.31
C ILE A 35 -5.60 5.79 -6.49
N ALA A 36 -4.51 5.60 -5.77
CA ALA A 36 -3.37 6.52 -5.82
C ALA A 36 -2.09 5.75 -6.14
N ASP A 37 -1.32 6.27 -7.08
CA ASP A 37 -0.09 5.59 -7.54
C ASP A 37 0.84 6.61 -8.20
N ILE A 38 2.12 6.26 -8.30
CA ILE A 38 3.11 7.10 -8.98
C ILE A 38 3.00 6.99 -10.50
N ASP A 39 2.38 5.93 -11.02
CA ASP A 39 2.27 5.67 -12.47
C ASP A 39 0.97 6.28 -13.00
N SER A 40 1.08 7.54 -13.46
CA SER A 40 -0.07 8.30 -13.99
C SER A 40 -0.73 7.63 -15.20
N GLN A 41 0.05 6.95 -16.05
CA GLN A 41 -0.50 6.32 -17.25
C GLN A 41 -1.36 5.11 -16.86
N LYS A 42 -0.82 4.23 -16.02
CA LYS A 42 -1.60 3.10 -15.51
C LYS A 42 -2.77 3.58 -14.64
N GLY A 43 -2.59 4.69 -13.93
CA GLY A 43 -3.63 5.27 -13.09
C GLY A 43 -4.88 5.61 -13.87
N LYS A 44 -4.73 6.36 -14.97
CA LYS A 44 -5.85 6.75 -15.84
C LYS A 44 -6.55 5.52 -16.43
N SER A 45 -5.76 4.56 -16.92
CA SER A 45 -6.33 3.32 -17.48
C SER A 45 -7.07 2.50 -16.42
N ALA A 46 -6.55 2.45 -15.18
CA ALA A 46 -7.21 1.74 -14.09
C ALA A 46 -8.51 2.44 -13.68
N GLU A 47 -8.51 3.77 -13.63
CA GLU A 47 -9.72 4.55 -13.33
C GLU A 47 -10.82 4.28 -14.36
N GLU A 48 -10.48 4.34 -15.65
CA GLU A 48 -11.43 4.05 -16.73
C GLU A 48 -12.04 2.65 -16.58
N GLU A 49 -11.19 1.64 -16.39
CA GLU A 49 -11.65 0.25 -16.25
C GLU A 49 -12.52 0.07 -15.00
N LEU A 50 -12.07 0.58 -13.85
CA LEU A 50 -12.79 0.41 -12.59
C LEU A 50 -14.13 1.16 -12.59
N SER A 51 -14.22 2.29 -13.29
CA SER A 51 -15.47 3.05 -13.41
C SER A 51 -16.58 2.25 -14.11
N THR A 52 -16.21 1.27 -14.96
CA THR A 52 -17.20 0.42 -15.63
C THR A 52 -17.98 -0.47 -14.64
N LEU A 53 -17.49 -0.61 -13.40
CA LEU A 53 -18.17 -1.39 -12.36
C LEU A 53 -19.34 -0.64 -11.72
N GLY A 54 -19.53 0.63 -12.09
CA GLY A 54 -20.69 1.42 -11.64
C GLY A 54 -20.46 2.18 -10.32
N GLY A 55 -19.24 2.19 -9.80
CA GLY A 55 -18.90 2.95 -8.60
C GLY A 55 -18.25 4.30 -8.91
N ASP A 56 -18.15 5.15 -7.92
CA ASP A 56 -17.43 6.42 -8.04
C ASP A 56 -15.95 6.17 -7.79
N VAL A 57 -15.14 6.35 -8.81
CA VAL A 57 -13.70 6.07 -8.78
C VAL A 57 -12.94 7.33 -9.19
N ALA A 58 -11.80 7.59 -8.56
CA ALA A 58 -10.88 8.63 -8.98
C ALA A 58 -9.45 8.12 -8.90
N PHE A 59 -8.63 8.53 -9.85
CA PHE A 59 -7.18 8.32 -9.78
C PHE A 59 -6.51 9.62 -9.37
N LEU A 60 -5.58 9.53 -8.41
CA LEU A 60 -4.72 10.65 -8.02
C LEU A 60 -3.25 10.19 -8.05
N GLU A 61 -2.41 10.98 -8.71
CA GLU A 61 -0.97 10.69 -8.73
C GLU A 61 -0.37 10.95 -7.34
N ILE A 62 0.43 10.00 -6.84
CA ILE A 62 1.05 10.10 -5.52
C ILE A 62 2.48 9.54 -5.56
N ASP A 63 3.41 10.27 -4.94
CA ASP A 63 4.69 9.69 -4.54
C ASP A 63 4.62 9.47 -3.03
N VAL A 64 4.59 8.21 -2.59
CA VAL A 64 4.45 7.90 -1.16
C VAL A 64 5.70 8.27 -0.35
N THR A 65 6.82 8.58 -0.99
CA THR A 65 8.01 9.05 -0.30
C THR A 65 7.98 10.57 -0.05
N ASP A 66 7.03 11.29 -0.66
CA ASP A 66 6.90 12.74 -0.51
C ASP A 66 5.67 13.07 0.35
N GLU A 67 5.93 13.63 1.54
CA GLU A 67 4.88 14.02 2.48
C GLU A 67 3.88 15.02 1.85
N ALA A 68 4.37 15.98 1.06
CA ALA A 68 3.49 16.97 0.43
C ALA A 68 2.60 16.32 -0.64
N SER A 69 3.15 15.38 -1.42
CA SER A 69 2.38 14.62 -2.40
C SER A 69 1.26 13.82 -1.70
N GLN A 70 1.60 13.14 -0.60
CA GLN A 70 0.60 12.38 0.16
C GLN A 70 -0.47 13.32 0.75
N ALA A 71 -0.06 14.42 1.38
CA ALA A 71 -1.00 15.37 1.99
C ALA A 71 -1.99 15.92 0.95
N ARG A 72 -1.52 16.25 -0.25
CA ARG A 72 -2.37 16.72 -1.35
C ARG A 72 -3.43 15.64 -1.72
N VAL A 73 -3.02 14.38 -1.85
CA VAL A 73 -3.95 13.29 -2.21
C VAL A 73 -5.03 13.09 -1.13
N PHE A 74 -4.64 13.15 0.15
CA PHE A 74 -5.62 13.06 1.25
C PHE A 74 -6.59 14.24 1.19
N GLN A 75 -6.08 15.46 0.99
CA GLN A 75 -6.91 16.66 0.87
C GLN A 75 -7.90 16.54 -0.29
N GLU A 76 -7.43 16.21 -1.49
CA GLU A 76 -8.30 16.06 -2.67
C GLU A 76 -9.36 14.97 -2.48
N THR A 77 -9.00 13.87 -1.79
CA THR A 77 -9.96 12.81 -1.48
C THR A 77 -11.08 13.36 -0.59
N ILE A 78 -10.71 14.12 0.44
CA ILE A 78 -11.69 14.67 1.38
C ILE A 78 -12.52 15.77 0.71
N GLU A 79 -11.93 16.62 -0.11
CA GLU A 79 -12.65 17.64 -0.87
C GLU A 79 -13.70 17.02 -1.80
N ARG A 80 -13.36 15.89 -2.43
CA ARG A 80 -14.27 15.24 -3.37
C ARG A 80 -15.42 14.51 -2.67
N PHE A 81 -15.15 13.83 -1.56
CA PHE A 81 -16.11 12.90 -0.95
C PHE A 81 -16.62 13.32 0.43
N ALA A 82 -16.03 14.35 1.04
CA ALA A 82 -16.35 14.88 2.37
C ALA A 82 -16.16 13.87 3.50
N LYS A 83 -15.46 12.75 3.25
CA LYS A 83 -15.22 11.72 4.26
C LYS A 83 -14.08 10.80 3.83
N LEU A 84 -13.57 10.01 4.78
CA LEU A 84 -12.56 8.99 4.51
C LEU A 84 -12.72 7.87 5.55
N ASP A 85 -13.32 6.76 5.15
CA ASP A 85 -13.64 5.63 6.03
C ASP A 85 -12.54 4.57 6.08
N VAL A 86 -11.86 4.35 4.95
CA VAL A 86 -10.89 3.25 4.81
C VAL A 86 -9.64 3.76 4.12
N VAL A 87 -8.48 3.39 4.64
CA VAL A 87 -7.21 3.61 3.95
C VAL A 87 -6.47 2.27 3.83
N LEU A 88 -6.09 1.93 2.60
CA LEU A 88 -5.25 0.76 2.33
C LEU A 88 -3.88 1.24 1.86
N ALA A 89 -2.85 1.01 2.68
CA ALA A 89 -1.47 1.32 2.33
C ALA A 89 -0.87 0.10 1.62
N ALA A 90 -0.98 0.05 0.28
CA ALA A 90 -0.53 -1.08 -0.51
C ALA A 90 0.65 -0.74 -1.45
N ALA A 91 1.10 0.50 -1.50
CA ALA A 91 2.30 0.87 -2.26
C ALA A 91 3.52 0.16 -1.67
N GLY A 92 4.37 -0.37 -2.53
CA GLY A 92 5.58 -1.04 -2.08
C GLY A 92 6.44 -1.53 -3.23
N ILE A 93 7.72 -1.69 -2.96
CA ILE A 93 8.71 -2.18 -3.93
C ILE A 93 9.54 -3.30 -3.30
N SER A 94 10.19 -4.07 -4.16
CA SER A 94 11.19 -5.05 -3.74
C SER A 94 12.32 -5.05 -4.77
N SER A 95 13.55 -5.12 -4.30
CA SER A 95 14.73 -5.31 -5.15
C SER A 95 15.14 -6.78 -5.22
N ALA A 96 14.41 -7.67 -4.54
CA ALA A 96 14.81 -9.06 -4.41
C ALA A 96 14.46 -9.88 -5.65
N SER A 97 15.41 -10.73 -6.04
CA SER A 97 15.26 -11.70 -7.13
C SER A 97 14.37 -12.89 -6.76
N TYR A 98 13.83 -12.87 -5.56
CA TYR A 98 13.13 -14.02 -4.96
C TYR A 98 11.65 -13.81 -4.72
N VAL A 99 11.06 -12.82 -5.29
CA VAL A 99 9.71 -12.44 -4.86
C VAL A 99 8.66 -13.50 -5.23
N SER A 100 8.95 -14.31 -6.25
CA SER A 100 8.08 -15.41 -6.67
C SER A 100 8.36 -16.76 -5.98
N GLY A 101 9.36 -16.81 -5.09
CA GLY A 101 9.80 -18.07 -4.50
C GLY A 101 10.76 -18.85 -5.38
N GLN A 102 11.10 -18.34 -6.56
CA GLN A 102 12.10 -18.91 -7.45
C GLN A 102 13.33 -18.02 -7.52
N ILE A 103 14.49 -18.64 -7.59
CA ILE A 103 15.74 -17.90 -7.80
C ILE A 103 15.67 -17.30 -9.21
N ASN A 104 15.85 -16.00 -9.30
CA ASN A 104 15.89 -15.34 -10.61
C ASN A 104 17.23 -15.71 -11.29
N GLU A 105 17.17 -16.61 -12.25
CA GLU A 105 18.35 -17.06 -13.01
C GLU A 105 18.99 -15.94 -13.84
N ARG A 106 18.39 -14.75 -13.85
CA ARG A 106 18.91 -13.61 -14.60
C ARG A 106 20.06 -12.87 -13.91
N SER A 107 20.31 -13.15 -12.64
CA SER A 107 21.48 -12.58 -11.96
C SER A 107 22.66 -13.51 -12.16
N GLU A 108 23.72 -13.02 -12.80
CA GLU A 108 24.98 -13.76 -12.94
C GLU A 108 25.63 -14.00 -11.58
N ASP A 109 25.25 -13.21 -10.58
CA ASP A 109 25.71 -13.36 -9.20
C ASP A 109 24.51 -13.50 -8.27
N PRO A 110 24.21 -14.72 -7.79
CA PRO A 110 23.11 -14.95 -6.87
C PRO A 110 23.24 -14.18 -5.54
N GLU A 111 24.42 -13.74 -5.16
CA GLU A 111 24.67 -13.02 -3.92
C GLU A 111 24.61 -11.51 -4.08
N SER A 112 24.36 -11.00 -5.29
CA SER A 112 24.32 -9.55 -5.56
C SER A 112 23.33 -8.81 -4.67
N ASN A 113 22.23 -9.45 -4.28
CA ASN A 113 21.22 -8.86 -3.41
C ASN A 113 21.40 -9.20 -1.93
N PHE A 114 22.43 -9.98 -1.56
CA PHE A 114 22.68 -10.28 -0.15
C PHE A 114 23.14 -9.01 0.58
N LEU A 115 22.86 -8.94 1.87
CA LEU A 115 23.09 -7.74 2.67
C LEU A 115 24.54 -7.23 2.57
N PHE A 116 25.52 -8.14 2.55
CA PHE A 116 26.92 -7.75 2.52
C PHE A 116 27.35 -7.13 1.17
N ASN A 117 26.53 -7.25 0.13
CA ASN A 117 26.77 -6.64 -1.19
C ASN A 117 25.77 -5.52 -1.51
N LYS A 118 24.74 -5.36 -0.69
CA LYS A 118 23.66 -4.40 -0.96
C LYS A 118 24.13 -2.95 -0.74
N SER A 119 23.81 -2.08 -1.69
CA SER A 119 24.12 -0.66 -1.54
C SER A 119 23.26 -0.01 -0.46
N VAL A 120 23.80 1.00 0.22
CA VAL A 120 23.03 1.78 1.20
C VAL A 120 21.89 2.54 0.50
N GLU A 121 22.09 2.91 -0.75
CA GLU A 121 21.06 3.60 -1.54
C GLU A 121 19.84 2.69 -1.78
N ASP A 122 20.05 1.45 -2.22
CA ASP A 122 18.96 0.49 -2.41
C ASP A 122 18.23 0.19 -1.10
N TRP A 123 19.01 0.03 -0.02
CA TRP A 123 18.44 -0.15 1.31
C TRP A 123 17.49 1.02 1.66
N ARG A 124 17.99 2.26 1.53
CA ARG A 124 17.22 3.47 1.85
C ARG A 124 15.96 3.56 0.99
N ARG A 125 16.09 3.30 -0.30
CA ARG A 125 14.96 3.36 -1.25
C ARG A 125 13.84 2.41 -0.83
N VAL A 126 14.17 1.16 -0.48
CA VAL A 126 13.16 0.19 -0.06
C VAL A 126 12.49 0.61 1.25
N LEU A 127 13.27 1.06 2.24
CA LEU A 127 12.69 1.53 3.50
C LEU A 127 11.86 2.80 3.31
N GLU A 128 12.29 3.70 2.46
CA GLU A 128 11.57 4.95 2.21
C GLU A 128 10.17 4.68 1.65
N VAL A 129 10.07 3.82 0.65
CA VAL A 129 8.77 3.49 0.07
C VAL A 129 7.95 2.62 1.03
N ASN A 130 8.54 1.50 1.50
CA ASN A 130 7.78 0.43 2.17
C ASN A 130 7.48 0.71 3.64
N LEU A 131 8.23 1.59 4.29
CA LEU A 131 8.07 1.85 5.72
C LEU A 131 7.78 3.33 5.99
N THR A 132 8.66 4.26 5.56
CA THR A 132 8.42 5.69 5.78
C THR A 132 7.14 6.12 5.06
N GLY A 133 6.96 5.73 3.81
CA GLY A 133 5.75 6.04 3.04
C GLY A 133 4.49 5.51 3.69
N VAL A 134 4.54 4.27 4.21
CA VAL A 134 3.40 3.70 4.94
C VAL A 134 3.13 4.48 6.23
N MET A 135 4.18 4.90 6.93
CA MET A 135 4.04 5.71 8.15
C MET A 135 3.35 7.04 7.85
N ILE A 136 3.76 7.74 6.79
CA ILE A 136 3.13 9.01 6.38
C ILE A 136 1.66 8.77 6.02
N THR A 137 1.36 7.72 5.22
CA THR A 137 -0.02 7.35 4.86
C THR A 137 -0.86 7.14 6.13
N ASN A 138 -0.34 6.40 7.10
CA ASN A 138 -1.05 6.10 8.35
C ASN A 138 -1.27 7.37 9.19
N GLN A 139 -0.26 8.24 9.28
CA GLN A 139 -0.35 9.49 10.01
C GLN A 139 -1.46 10.40 9.43
N LEU A 140 -1.45 10.57 8.10
CA LEU A 140 -2.46 11.39 7.43
C LEU A 140 -3.86 10.76 7.57
N ALA A 141 -3.95 9.42 7.46
CA ALA A 141 -5.23 8.73 7.64
C ALA A 141 -5.81 8.99 9.04
N VAL A 142 -4.98 8.83 10.09
CA VAL A 142 -5.44 9.05 11.47
C VAL A 142 -5.84 10.52 11.67
N LYS A 143 -5.02 11.47 11.21
CA LYS A 143 -5.34 12.90 11.32
C LYS A 143 -6.70 13.21 10.67
N SER A 144 -6.88 12.75 9.42
CA SER A 144 -8.13 12.96 8.68
C SER A 144 -9.33 12.34 9.38
N MET A 145 -9.20 11.10 9.85
CA MET A 145 -10.31 10.40 10.54
C MET A 145 -10.68 11.10 11.85
N ILE A 146 -9.69 11.62 12.58
CA ILE A 146 -9.95 12.37 13.83
C ILE A 146 -10.67 13.69 13.50
N GLU A 147 -10.18 14.45 12.53
CA GLU A 147 -10.76 15.74 12.12
C GLU A 147 -12.20 15.59 11.61
N LEU A 148 -12.46 14.49 10.89
CA LEU A 148 -13.80 14.20 10.34
C LEU A 148 -14.71 13.46 11.33
N GLU A 149 -14.21 13.13 12.53
CA GLU A 149 -14.91 12.33 13.54
C GLU A 149 -15.38 10.98 13.02
N ILE A 150 -14.59 10.35 12.15
CA ILE A 150 -14.89 9.06 11.53
C ILE A 150 -14.17 7.92 12.26
N LYS A 151 -14.94 6.89 12.63
CA LYS A 151 -14.40 5.64 13.20
C LYS A 151 -13.95 4.76 12.04
N GLY A 152 -12.76 5.02 11.51
CA GLY A 152 -12.28 4.45 10.28
C GLY A 152 -11.50 3.14 10.44
N SER A 153 -10.99 2.67 9.31
CA SER A 153 -10.17 1.45 9.26
C SER A 153 -8.95 1.66 8.38
N ILE A 154 -7.78 1.43 8.93
CA ILE A 154 -6.49 1.50 8.21
C ILE A 154 -5.97 0.08 8.05
N ILE A 155 -5.56 -0.27 6.83
CA ILE A 155 -5.06 -1.60 6.51
C ILE A 155 -3.68 -1.43 5.84
N ASN A 156 -2.67 -2.03 6.44
CA ASN A 156 -1.30 -1.98 5.91
C ASN A 156 -0.95 -3.31 5.24
N ILE A 157 -0.38 -3.26 4.04
CA ILE A 157 0.11 -4.47 3.38
C ILE A 157 1.53 -4.74 3.84
N ALA A 158 1.66 -5.67 4.78
CA ALA A 158 2.92 -6.22 5.25
C ALA A 158 3.36 -7.37 4.31
N SER A 159 3.87 -8.46 4.86
CA SER A 159 4.29 -9.66 4.12
C SER A 159 4.61 -10.77 5.11
N ILE A 160 4.56 -12.03 4.67
CA ILE A 160 5.16 -13.14 5.42
C ILE A 160 6.66 -12.88 5.64
N ALA A 161 7.31 -12.15 4.73
CA ALA A 161 8.71 -11.74 4.85
C ALA A 161 8.97 -10.83 6.05
N GLY A 162 7.94 -10.22 6.62
CA GLY A 162 8.07 -9.47 7.87
C GLY A 162 8.21 -10.37 9.12
N ARG A 163 8.01 -11.68 8.96
CA ARG A 163 8.13 -12.66 10.05
C ARG A 163 9.06 -13.82 9.71
N ARG A 164 9.42 -13.98 8.47
CA ARG A 164 10.30 -15.07 8.00
C ARG A 164 11.38 -14.47 7.11
N PRO A 165 12.64 -14.89 7.27
CA PRO A 165 13.70 -14.34 6.44
C PRO A 165 13.57 -14.82 5.00
N LEU A 166 13.93 -13.94 4.07
CA LEU A 166 14.10 -14.26 2.67
C LEU A 166 15.52 -13.83 2.27
N PRO A 167 16.44 -14.77 2.01
CA PRO A 167 17.78 -14.41 1.56
C PRO A 167 17.72 -13.53 0.31
N GLY A 168 18.56 -12.51 0.24
CA GLY A 168 18.56 -11.54 -0.87
C GLY A 168 17.49 -10.45 -0.75
N ALA A 169 16.67 -10.46 0.30
CA ALA A 169 15.59 -9.50 0.48
C ALA A 169 15.60 -8.87 1.89
N THR A 170 16.78 -8.67 2.46
CA THR A 170 16.89 -8.21 3.86
C THR A 170 16.24 -6.84 4.07
N ASP A 171 16.43 -5.90 3.15
CA ASP A 171 15.78 -4.59 3.16
C ASP A 171 14.25 -4.70 3.16
N TYR A 172 13.73 -5.54 2.28
CA TYR A 172 12.28 -5.81 2.19
C TYR A 172 11.78 -6.45 3.49
N CYS A 173 12.48 -7.48 4.00
CA CYS A 173 12.10 -8.16 5.24
C CYS A 173 12.04 -7.17 6.42
N VAL A 174 13.07 -6.33 6.54
CA VAL A 174 13.13 -5.32 7.61
C VAL A 174 11.99 -4.30 7.44
N SER A 175 11.76 -3.82 6.21
CA SER A 175 10.67 -2.87 5.96
C SER A 175 9.31 -3.47 6.36
N LYS A 176 9.05 -4.73 6.00
CA LYS A 176 7.75 -5.37 6.30
C LYS A 176 7.62 -5.77 7.78
N SER A 177 8.73 -6.06 8.46
CA SER A 177 8.74 -6.20 9.94
C SER A 177 8.39 -4.86 10.59
N GLY A 178 8.95 -3.77 10.08
CA GLY A 178 8.65 -2.41 10.53
C GLY A 178 7.16 -2.08 10.36
N VAL A 179 6.56 -2.44 9.22
CA VAL A 179 5.12 -2.22 8.98
C VAL A 179 4.27 -2.99 9.99
N ILE A 180 4.66 -4.22 10.36
CA ILE A 180 3.93 -4.99 11.38
C ILE A 180 3.99 -4.26 12.72
N MET A 181 5.17 -3.82 13.15
CA MET A 181 5.31 -3.11 14.43
C MET A 181 4.63 -1.73 14.40
N LEU A 182 4.75 -0.99 13.30
CA LEU A 182 4.03 0.27 13.10
C LEU A 182 2.52 0.06 13.29
N THR A 183 1.97 -1.00 12.70
CA THR A 183 0.55 -1.32 12.81
C THR A 183 0.15 -1.57 14.27
N HIS A 184 0.94 -2.36 15.01
CA HIS A 184 0.67 -2.64 16.43
C HIS A 184 0.72 -1.37 17.27
N SER A 185 1.77 -0.57 17.09
CA SER A 185 1.98 0.67 17.87
C SER A 185 0.84 1.65 17.62
N LEU A 186 0.55 1.90 16.33
CA LEU A 186 -0.50 2.86 15.98
C LEU A 186 -1.89 2.37 16.44
N SER A 187 -2.16 1.07 16.32
CA SER A 187 -3.42 0.51 16.80
C SER A 187 -3.62 0.80 18.30
N ALA A 188 -2.54 0.65 19.09
CA ALA A 188 -2.60 0.95 20.54
C ALA A 188 -2.83 2.46 20.80
N GLU A 189 -2.23 3.33 19.99
CA GLU A 189 -2.38 4.78 20.15
C GLU A 189 -3.80 5.29 19.85
N VAL A 190 -4.49 4.65 18.87
CA VAL A 190 -5.78 5.16 18.39
C VAL A 190 -6.99 4.33 18.81
N CYS A 191 -6.81 3.27 19.58
CA CYS A 191 -7.90 2.36 19.97
C CYS A 191 -9.06 3.10 20.67
N GLY A 192 -8.75 4.11 21.49
CA GLY A 192 -9.77 4.90 22.20
C GLY A 192 -10.57 5.83 21.30
N ARG A 193 -10.17 5.99 20.04
CA ARG A 193 -10.86 6.86 19.07
C ARG A 193 -11.78 6.08 18.13
N GLY A 194 -11.82 4.76 18.27
CA GLY A 194 -12.65 3.91 17.40
C GLY A 194 -12.04 3.69 16.02
N ILE A 195 -10.78 4.08 15.81
CA ILE A 195 -10.05 3.83 14.55
C ILE A 195 -9.35 2.48 14.69
N ARG A 196 -9.52 1.60 13.71
CA ARG A 196 -8.87 0.29 13.69
C ARG A 196 -7.68 0.31 12.75
N VAL A 197 -6.57 -0.28 13.17
CA VAL A 197 -5.36 -0.40 12.33
C VAL A 197 -4.94 -1.87 12.31
N ASN A 198 -4.86 -2.44 11.12
CA ASN A 198 -4.55 -3.85 10.92
C ASN A 198 -3.53 -4.02 9.80
N ALA A 199 -2.83 -5.15 9.80
CA ALA A 199 -1.92 -5.51 8.72
C ALA A 199 -2.29 -6.85 8.12
N ILE A 200 -2.11 -6.96 6.80
CA ILE A 200 -2.24 -8.23 6.09
C ILE A 200 -0.83 -8.65 5.69
N GLY A 201 -0.47 -9.90 5.96
CA GLY A 201 0.83 -10.47 5.58
C GLY A 201 0.69 -11.46 4.44
N PRO A 202 0.61 -11.02 3.19
CA PRO A 202 0.48 -11.96 2.07
C PRO A 202 1.68 -12.88 1.95
N GLY A 203 1.44 -14.09 1.47
CA GLY A 203 2.49 -14.99 0.97
C GLY A 203 2.83 -14.62 -0.48
N PHE A 204 3.16 -15.60 -1.27
CA PHE A 204 3.41 -15.40 -2.70
C PHE A 204 2.07 -15.33 -3.43
N ILE A 205 1.73 -14.15 -3.91
CA ILE A 205 0.51 -13.87 -4.66
C ILE A 205 0.92 -13.44 -6.07
N GLU A 206 0.30 -13.99 -7.08
CA GLU A 206 0.61 -13.64 -8.47
C GLU A 206 0.20 -12.18 -8.74
N THR A 207 1.19 -11.32 -8.90
CA THR A 207 1.06 -9.88 -9.14
C THR A 207 2.23 -9.43 -10.01
N PRO A 208 2.21 -8.21 -10.55
CA PRO A 208 3.39 -7.70 -11.28
C PRO A 208 4.68 -7.72 -10.47
N MET A 209 4.61 -7.57 -9.15
CA MET A 209 5.79 -7.64 -8.28
C MET A 209 6.39 -9.04 -8.21
N THR A 210 5.56 -10.08 -8.33
CA THR A 210 5.97 -11.48 -8.18
C THR A 210 5.97 -12.24 -9.50
N ALA A 211 5.45 -11.67 -10.58
CA ALA A 211 5.43 -12.29 -11.89
C ALA A 211 6.86 -12.40 -12.43
N SER A 212 7.22 -13.61 -12.85
CA SER A 212 8.47 -13.74 -13.60
C SER A 212 8.24 -13.08 -14.95
N UNK A 213 8.87 -12.21 -15.04
CA UNK A 213 8.73 -11.53 -16.23
C UNK A 213 9.01 -12.46 -17.30
N UNK A 214 8.21 -12.68 -17.77
CA UNK A 214 8.28 -13.58 -18.80
C UNK A 214 9.16 -13.27 -19.72
#